data_20c3d2eea2a63d5984f74a795fcb743d
#
_entry.id   20c3d2eea2a63d5984f74a795fcb743d
#
_cell.length_a   1.000
_cell.length_b   1.000
_cell.length_c   1.000
_cell.angle_alpha   90.00
_cell.angle_beta   90.00
_cell.angle_gamma   90.00
#
_symmetry.space_group_name_H-M   'P 1'
#
loop_
_entity.id
_entity.type
_entity.pdbx_description
1 polymer ?
#
loop_
_entity_poly.entity_id
_entity_poly.type
_entity_poly.pdbx_seq_one_letter_code
_entity_poly.pdbx_strand_id
1 'polypeptide(L)'
;MTPRIRLIAGVALIVFGFALFGWAIYAGLNPTAPFETRLAPISADAAKDVEGFGLTPERLQQIEVSTKDERRPLATGVVARDEAGRLTPLVWRNQVTEPIFFAEVSAADAAKVLAAIREHTPQDAVVLAWWDCSRAIRLVAGRAAPLDDAEARGLLLPAAWSAAGAAERARWGAGVPTSSANDFTRFMDALLDSDEARASEALKKLADGKPAYVAVRISDAWMLAAARPQQLSIAYKDFAATG
;
A
#
# COMPACT_ATOMS: atom_id res chain seq x y z
N MET A 1 11.09 -53.27 30.29
CA MET A 1 10.21 -52.73 29.26
C MET A 1 9.84 -53.86 28.32
N THR A 2 8.57 -54.24 28.23
CA THR A 2 8.12 -55.30 27.35
C THR A 2 8.27 -54.93 25.87
N PRO A 3 8.45 -55.89 24.92
CA PRO A 3 8.65 -55.59 23.51
C PRO A 3 7.47 -54.77 22.92
N ARG A 4 6.25 -54.98 23.44
CA ARG A 4 5.07 -54.18 23.04
C ARG A 4 5.17 -52.71 23.39
N ILE A 5 5.74 -52.34 24.57
CA ILE A 5 5.94 -50.95 24.99
C ILE A 5 6.96 -50.30 24.08
N ARG A 6 8.03 -50.98 23.70
CA ARG A 6 9.05 -50.45 22.75
C ARG A 6 8.48 -50.17 21.37
N LEU A 7 7.62 -51.09 20.87
CA LEU A 7 6.96 -50.92 19.59
C LEU A 7 6.02 -49.69 19.60
N ILE A 8 5.18 -49.59 20.64
CA ILE A 8 4.25 -48.46 20.77
C ILE A 8 5.02 -47.14 20.88
N ALA A 9 6.07 -47.08 21.67
CA ALA A 9 6.92 -45.88 21.79
C ALA A 9 7.60 -45.52 20.46
N GLY A 10 8.08 -46.52 19.70
CA GLY A 10 8.65 -46.30 18.38
C GLY A 10 7.65 -45.70 17.38
N VAL A 11 6.44 -46.28 17.32
CA VAL A 11 5.37 -45.79 16.45
C VAL A 11 4.96 -44.34 16.85
N ALA A 12 4.80 -44.09 18.15
CA ALA A 12 4.46 -42.75 18.64
C ALA A 12 5.53 -41.69 18.27
N LEU A 13 6.80 -42.06 18.37
CA LEU A 13 7.92 -41.19 17.97
C LEU A 13 7.90 -40.87 16.47
N ILE A 14 7.62 -41.85 15.64
CA ILE A 14 7.52 -41.68 14.18
C ILE A 14 6.35 -40.76 13.84
N VAL A 15 5.16 -40.99 14.40
CA VAL A 15 3.98 -40.16 14.17
C VAL A 15 4.23 -38.73 14.63
N PHE A 16 4.84 -38.54 15.81
CA PHE A 16 5.19 -37.25 16.32
C PHE A 16 6.24 -36.53 15.42
N GLY A 17 7.23 -37.27 14.93
CA GLY A 17 8.23 -36.76 13.99
C GLY A 17 7.59 -36.27 12.68
N PHE A 18 6.66 -37.04 12.10
CA PHE A 18 5.92 -36.61 10.91
C PHE A 18 5.02 -35.40 11.18
N ALA A 19 4.37 -35.34 12.34
CA ALA A 19 3.55 -34.20 12.74
C ALA A 19 4.39 -32.91 12.88
N LEU A 20 5.55 -32.99 13.53
CA LEU A 20 6.49 -31.86 13.64
C LEU A 20 7.02 -31.42 12.28
N PHE A 21 7.39 -32.36 11.43
CA PHE A 21 7.88 -32.07 10.09
C PHE A 21 6.79 -31.42 9.23
N GLY A 22 5.57 -31.95 9.25
CA GLY A 22 4.43 -31.35 8.57
C GLY A 22 4.12 -29.95 9.09
N TRP A 23 4.19 -29.75 10.41
CA TRP A 23 4.02 -28.42 11.02
C TRP A 23 5.14 -27.45 10.60
N ALA A 24 6.39 -27.90 10.57
CA ALA A 24 7.51 -27.06 10.16
C ALA A 24 7.39 -26.62 8.68
N ILE A 25 6.98 -27.54 7.80
CA ILE A 25 6.68 -27.21 6.40
C ILE A 25 5.53 -26.21 6.32
N TYR A 26 4.44 -26.48 7.03
CA TYR A 26 3.27 -25.58 7.05
C TYR A 26 3.65 -24.18 7.55
N ALA A 27 4.40 -24.07 8.65
CA ALA A 27 4.87 -22.81 9.20
C ALA A 27 5.84 -22.08 8.25
N GLY A 28 6.69 -22.82 7.53
CA GLY A 28 7.58 -22.25 6.52
C GLY A 28 6.85 -21.72 5.28
N LEU A 29 5.78 -22.39 4.88
CA LEU A 29 4.94 -21.98 3.75
C LEU A 29 3.93 -20.87 4.11
N ASN A 30 3.61 -20.74 5.41
CA ASN A 30 2.67 -19.75 5.93
C ASN A 30 3.33 -18.91 7.05
N PRO A 31 4.38 -18.14 6.72
CA PRO A 31 5.05 -17.32 7.72
C PRO A 31 4.09 -16.29 8.30
N THR A 32 4.05 -16.18 9.62
CA THR A 32 3.30 -15.11 10.28
C THR A 32 4.01 -13.79 10.07
N ALA A 33 3.24 -12.72 9.77
CA ALA A 33 3.82 -11.39 9.68
C ALA A 33 4.58 -11.05 10.98
N PRO A 34 5.81 -10.50 10.92
CA PRO A 34 6.58 -10.10 12.09
C PRO A 34 6.05 -8.82 12.74
N PHE A 35 5.02 -8.24 12.18
CA PHE A 35 4.37 -7.01 12.61
C PHE A 35 2.88 -7.23 12.83
N GLU A 36 2.29 -6.32 13.57
CA GLU A 36 0.84 -6.20 13.74
C GLU A 36 0.37 -4.81 13.30
N THR A 37 -0.83 -4.76 12.78
CA THR A 37 -1.48 -3.52 12.40
C THR A 37 -2.68 -3.30 13.30
N ARG A 38 -2.76 -2.12 13.91
CA ARG A 38 -3.85 -1.70 14.77
C ARG A 38 -4.57 -0.52 14.17
N LEU A 39 -5.88 -0.55 14.27
CA LEU A 39 -6.75 0.58 13.95
C LEU A 39 -7.37 1.08 15.27
N ALA A 40 -7.35 2.38 15.45
CA ALA A 40 -7.95 3.04 16.61
C ALA A 40 -8.80 4.22 16.16
N PRO A 41 -9.80 4.65 16.96
CA PRO A 41 -10.47 5.93 16.72
C PRO A 41 -9.44 7.05 16.59
N ILE A 42 -9.75 8.03 15.74
CA ILE A 42 -8.85 9.18 15.58
C ILE A 42 -8.83 10.03 16.84
N SER A 43 -7.64 10.42 17.29
CA SER A 43 -7.52 11.39 18.39
C SER A 43 -7.88 12.80 17.94
N ALA A 44 -8.25 13.68 18.87
CA ALA A 44 -8.61 15.06 18.57
C ALA A 44 -7.47 15.82 17.87
N ASP A 45 -6.23 15.55 18.24
CA ASP A 45 -5.06 16.21 17.63
C ASP A 45 -4.81 15.69 16.22
N ALA A 46 -4.86 14.37 16.01
CA ALA A 46 -4.73 13.81 14.67
C ALA A 46 -5.89 14.20 13.73
N ALA A 47 -7.09 14.45 14.27
CA ALA A 47 -8.22 14.94 13.49
C ALA A 47 -7.98 16.37 12.98
N LYS A 48 -7.35 17.24 13.77
CA LYS A 48 -6.97 18.60 13.34
C LYS A 48 -5.97 18.56 12.18
N ASP A 49 -5.01 17.65 12.22
CA ASP A 49 -4.02 17.50 11.15
C ASP A 49 -4.66 17.15 9.79
N VAL A 50 -5.84 16.54 9.81
CA VAL A 50 -6.54 16.07 8.61
C VAL A 50 -7.82 16.85 8.27
N GLU A 51 -8.12 17.95 8.94
CA GLU A 51 -9.27 18.82 8.66
C GLU A 51 -9.31 19.27 7.18
N GLY A 52 -8.14 19.50 6.59
CA GLY A 52 -8.00 19.91 5.19
C GLY A 52 -8.58 18.94 4.16
N PHE A 53 -8.89 17.70 4.56
CA PHE A 53 -9.53 16.72 3.67
C PHE A 53 -11.07 16.87 3.63
N GLY A 54 -11.67 17.61 4.55
CA GLY A 54 -13.13 17.81 4.61
C GLY A 54 -13.93 16.55 4.92
N LEU A 55 -13.32 15.58 5.60
CA LEU A 55 -13.94 14.32 6.00
C LEU A 55 -14.41 14.41 7.46
N THR A 56 -15.53 13.73 7.77
CA THR A 56 -16.04 13.69 9.14
C THR A 56 -15.20 12.75 10.01
N PRO A 57 -15.01 13.05 11.31
CA PRO A 57 -14.19 12.24 12.21
C PRO A 57 -14.60 10.76 12.29
N GLU A 58 -15.89 10.45 12.12
CA GLU A 58 -16.42 9.09 12.16
C GLU A 58 -15.89 8.20 11.04
N ARG A 59 -15.45 8.82 9.93
CA ARG A 59 -14.85 8.12 8.80
C ARG A 59 -13.34 7.92 8.96
N LEU A 60 -12.74 8.57 9.95
CA LEU A 60 -11.29 8.61 10.15
C LEU A 60 -10.85 7.66 11.25
N GLN A 61 -9.74 7.00 11.04
CA GLN A 61 -9.10 6.13 12.01
C GLN A 61 -7.59 6.37 12.00
N GLN A 62 -6.98 6.24 13.15
CA GLN A 62 -5.53 6.09 13.24
C GLN A 62 -5.15 4.66 12.90
N ILE A 63 -4.03 4.52 12.19
CA ILE A 63 -3.41 3.24 11.92
C ILE A 63 -1.99 3.25 12.49
N GLU A 64 -1.63 2.17 13.14
CA GLU A 64 -0.29 1.92 13.62
C GLU A 64 0.17 0.55 13.17
N VAL A 65 1.37 0.48 12.66
CA VAL A 65 2.08 -0.77 12.39
C VAL A 65 3.24 -0.87 13.37
N SER A 66 3.30 -1.95 14.13
CA SER A 66 4.33 -2.18 15.14
C SER A 66 4.88 -3.61 15.05
N THR A 67 6.08 -3.85 15.61
CA THR A 67 6.60 -5.21 15.77
C THR A 67 5.73 -5.98 16.77
N LYS A 68 5.58 -7.28 16.55
CA LYS A 68 4.80 -8.14 17.45
C LYS A 68 5.44 -8.29 18.83
N ASP A 69 6.75 -8.43 18.87
CA ASP A 69 7.48 -8.78 20.08
C ASP A 69 7.62 -7.58 21.04
N GLU A 70 8.15 -6.48 20.55
CA GLU A 70 8.48 -5.31 21.38
C GLU A 70 7.44 -4.19 21.26
N ARG A 71 6.43 -4.34 20.40
CA ARG A 71 5.47 -3.29 20.05
C ARG A 71 6.12 -1.97 19.60
N ARG A 72 7.30 -2.09 19.01
CA ARG A 72 8.01 -0.95 18.48
C ARG A 72 7.25 -0.41 17.27
N PRO A 73 6.90 0.87 17.23
CA PRO A 73 6.22 1.46 16.08
C PRO A 73 7.14 1.45 14.86
N LEU A 74 6.62 0.99 13.74
CA LEU A 74 7.28 0.93 12.45
C LEU A 74 6.74 2.00 11.50
N ALA A 75 5.42 2.24 11.58
CA ALA A 75 4.75 3.28 10.83
C ALA A 75 3.44 3.68 11.52
N THR A 76 3.04 4.92 11.32
CA THR A 76 1.77 5.47 11.78
C THR A 76 1.10 6.23 10.66
N GLY A 77 -0.22 6.38 10.74
CA GLY A 77 -0.94 7.13 9.72
C GLY A 77 -2.39 7.43 10.10
N VAL A 78 -3.05 8.11 9.19
CA VAL A 78 -4.50 8.30 9.24
C VAL A 78 -5.09 7.68 7.99
N VAL A 79 -6.11 6.87 8.19
CA VAL A 79 -6.88 6.24 7.14
C VAL A 79 -8.34 6.67 7.22
N ALA A 80 -8.99 6.73 6.08
CA ALA A 80 -10.43 6.89 6.01
C ALA A 80 -11.09 5.62 5.47
N ARG A 81 -12.35 5.39 5.86
CA ARG A 81 -13.18 4.36 5.22
C ARG A 81 -13.97 4.99 4.08
N ASP A 82 -13.90 4.37 2.92
CA ASP A 82 -14.77 4.72 1.81
C ASP A 82 -16.19 4.11 2.01
N GLU A 83 -17.10 4.39 1.08
CA GLU A 83 -18.48 3.88 1.15
C GLU A 83 -18.57 2.35 1.08
N ALA A 84 -17.59 1.70 0.48
CA ALA A 84 -17.47 0.25 0.44
C ALA A 84 -16.77 -0.34 1.68
N GLY A 85 -16.41 0.50 2.66
CA GLY A 85 -15.71 0.10 3.89
C GLY A 85 -14.22 -0.15 3.73
N ARG A 86 -13.64 0.12 2.55
CA ARG A 86 -12.21 -0.08 2.28
C ARG A 86 -11.39 1.02 2.92
N LEU A 87 -10.18 0.66 3.34
CA LEU A 87 -9.25 1.63 3.91
C LEU A 87 -8.58 2.45 2.80
N THR A 88 -8.58 3.76 3.00
CA THR A 88 -7.90 4.74 2.15
C THR A 88 -6.84 5.46 2.96
N PRO A 89 -5.56 5.29 2.68
CA PRO A 89 -4.51 6.03 3.38
C PRO A 89 -4.54 7.51 2.98
N LEU A 90 -4.55 8.39 3.98
CA LEU A 90 -4.54 9.84 3.81
C LEU A 90 -3.21 10.44 4.24
N VAL A 91 -2.68 9.95 5.35
CA VAL A 91 -1.41 10.39 5.94
C VAL A 91 -0.64 9.15 6.32
N TRP A 92 0.66 9.17 6.07
CA TRP A 92 1.53 8.06 6.41
C TRP A 92 2.91 8.57 6.83
N ARG A 93 3.42 8.04 7.94
CA ARG A 93 4.75 8.36 8.48
C ARG A 93 5.47 7.07 8.83
N ASN A 94 6.62 6.83 8.22
CA ASN A 94 7.49 5.73 8.60
C ASN A 94 8.29 6.13 9.85
N GLN A 95 8.37 5.21 10.81
CA GLN A 95 9.18 5.37 12.04
C GLN A 95 10.53 4.66 11.91
N VAL A 96 10.81 4.14 10.72
CA VAL A 96 12.05 3.48 10.34
C VAL A 96 12.51 4.02 9.00
N THR A 97 13.78 3.81 8.67
CA THR A 97 14.42 4.36 7.46
C THR A 97 13.79 3.82 6.17
N GLU A 98 13.37 2.54 6.22
CA GLU A 98 12.75 1.89 5.06
C GLU A 98 11.24 2.14 5.03
N PRO A 99 10.68 2.47 3.86
CA PRO A 99 9.23 2.62 3.72
C PRO A 99 8.51 1.31 4.04
N ILE A 100 7.50 1.38 4.91
CA ILE A 100 6.60 0.27 5.23
C ILE A 100 5.26 0.55 4.56
N PHE A 101 4.87 -0.27 3.59
CA PHE A 101 3.68 -0.20 2.75
C PHE A 101 3.62 1.00 1.80
N PHE A 102 3.88 2.23 2.29
CA PHE A 102 3.78 3.46 1.52
C PHE A 102 4.95 4.38 1.80
N ALA A 103 5.21 5.26 0.85
CA ALA A 103 6.06 6.42 1.10
C ALA A 103 5.36 7.42 2.03
N GLU A 104 6.14 8.23 2.73
CA GLU A 104 5.59 9.26 3.61
C GLU A 104 4.73 10.26 2.84
N VAL A 105 3.59 10.60 3.44
CA VAL A 105 2.68 11.61 2.91
C VAL A 105 2.28 12.54 4.05
N SER A 106 2.62 13.83 3.92
CA SER A 106 2.18 14.84 4.88
C SER A 106 0.71 15.20 4.64
N ALA A 107 -0.04 15.47 5.71
CA ALA A 107 -1.43 15.87 5.61
C ALA A 107 -1.61 17.16 4.81
N ALA A 108 -0.74 18.16 5.06
CA ALA A 108 -0.83 19.47 4.42
C ALA A 108 -0.60 19.38 2.90
N ASP A 109 0.39 18.61 2.46
CA ASP A 109 0.70 18.48 1.04
C ASP A 109 -0.36 17.65 0.31
N ALA A 110 -0.81 16.53 0.92
CA ALA A 110 -1.89 15.73 0.38
C ALA A 110 -3.19 16.54 0.23
N ALA A 111 -3.57 17.31 1.24
CA ALA A 111 -4.77 18.14 1.19
C ALA A 111 -4.68 19.20 0.07
N LYS A 112 -3.52 19.87 -0.08
CA LYS A 112 -3.31 20.85 -1.17
C LYS A 112 -3.42 20.21 -2.55
N VAL A 113 -2.78 19.05 -2.75
CA VAL A 113 -2.83 18.34 -4.05
C VAL A 113 -4.24 17.90 -4.37
N LEU A 114 -4.96 17.31 -3.40
CA LEU A 114 -6.33 16.86 -3.61
C LEU A 114 -7.30 18.03 -3.86
N ALA A 115 -7.11 19.16 -3.18
CA ALA A 115 -7.85 20.39 -3.43
C ALA A 115 -7.58 20.93 -4.85
N ALA A 116 -6.31 20.98 -5.27
CA ALA A 116 -5.93 21.41 -6.61
C ALA A 116 -6.52 20.50 -7.70
N ILE A 117 -6.51 19.17 -7.51
CA ILE A 117 -7.15 18.23 -8.43
C ILE A 117 -8.65 18.56 -8.53
N ARG A 118 -9.34 18.75 -7.42
CA ARG A 118 -10.77 19.09 -7.41
C ARG A 118 -11.06 20.41 -8.11
N GLU A 119 -10.22 21.40 -7.95
CA GLU A 119 -10.43 22.75 -8.48
C GLU A 119 -10.07 22.85 -9.96
N HIS A 120 -8.97 22.22 -10.37
CA HIS A 120 -8.39 22.44 -11.69
C HIS A 120 -8.66 21.33 -12.72
N THR A 121 -9.38 20.27 -12.35
CA THR A 121 -9.78 19.24 -13.31
C THR A 121 -11.29 19.22 -13.54
N PRO A 122 -11.76 18.95 -14.76
CA PRO A 122 -13.18 18.75 -15.04
C PRO A 122 -13.81 17.67 -14.18
N GLN A 123 -15.13 17.74 -13.97
CA GLN A 123 -15.85 16.79 -13.13
C GLN A 123 -15.81 15.36 -13.67
N ASP A 124 -15.80 15.20 -14.98
CA ASP A 124 -15.75 13.95 -15.72
C ASP A 124 -14.31 13.46 -16.00
N ALA A 125 -13.31 14.21 -15.55
CA ALA A 125 -11.91 13.86 -15.72
C ALA A 125 -11.55 12.56 -15.00
N VAL A 126 -10.63 11.81 -15.59
CA VAL A 126 -9.98 10.66 -14.99
C VAL A 126 -8.57 11.06 -14.52
N VAL A 127 -8.25 10.76 -13.27
CA VAL A 127 -6.91 10.99 -12.72
C VAL A 127 -6.22 9.65 -12.52
N LEU A 128 -5.14 9.45 -13.24
CA LEU A 128 -4.29 8.28 -13.14
C LEU A 128 -3.21 8.56 -12.09
N ALA A 129 -3.15 7.76 -11.06
CA ALA A 129 -2.23 7.93 -9.93
C ALA A 129 -1.87 6.57 -9.32
N TRP A 130 -0.90 6.55 -8.43
CA TRP A 130 -0.61 5.38 -7.62
C TRP A 130 -1.84 4.97 -6.81
N TRP A 131 -2.04 3.70 -6.52
CA TRP A 131 -3.30 3.15 -6.02
C TRP A 131 -3.81 3.82 -4.72
N ASP A 132 -2.92 4.15 -3.79
CA ASP A 132 -3.27 4.84 -2.54
C ASP A 132 -3.71 6.29 -2.81
N CYS A 133 -3.00 6.99 -3.69
CA CYS A 133 -3.38 8.31 -4.17
C CYS A 133 -4.70 8.28 -4.94
N SER A 134 -4.91 7.27 -5.80
CA SER A 134 -6.18 7.06 -6.52
C SER A 134 -7.37 6.94 -5.58
N ARG A 135 -7.23 6.20 -4.47
CA ARG A 135 -8.28 6.11 -3.44
C ARG A 135 -8.54 7.46 -2.78
N ALA A 136 -7.48 8.19 -2.41
CA ALA A 136 -7.63 9.52 -1.83
C ALA A 136 -8.27 10.53 -2.80
N ILE A 137 -7.91 10.49 -4.08
CA ILE A 137 -8.51 11.33 -5.14
C ILE A 137 -10.01 11.06 -5.26
N ARG A 138 -10.42 9.80 -5.30
CA ARG A 138 -11.85 9.45 -5.35
C ARG A 138 -12.61 9.93 -4.13
N LEU A 139 -12.02 9.71 -2.95
CA LEU A 139 -12.67 9.99 -1.67
C LEU A 139 -12.79 11.48 -1.38
N VAL A 140 -11.73 12.25 -1.67
CA VAL A 140 -11.60 13.66 -1.25
C VAL A 140 -11.81 14.61 -2.41
N ALA A 141 -11.19 14.36 -3.57
CA ALA A 141 -11.32 15.23 -4.72
C ALA A 141 -12.58 14.94 -5.57
N GLY A 142 -13.23 13.79 -5.38
CA GLY A 142 -14.44 13.39 -6.11
C GLY A 142 -14.21 13.23 -7.61
N ARG A 143 -13.02 12.79 -8.02
CA ARG A 143 -12.69 12.50 -9.41
C ARG A 143 -12.57 11.00 -9.64
N ALA A 144 -12.85 10.55 -10.87
CA ALA A 144 -12.61 9.19 -11.26
C ALA A 144 -11.10 8.88 -11.21
N ALA A 145 -10.72 7.84 -10.49
CA ALA A 145 -9.34 7.36 -10.39
C ALA A 145 -9.38 5.82 -10.38
N PRO A 146 -9.20 5.18 -11.56
CA PRO A 146 -9.46 3.75 -11.72
C PRO A 146 -8.36 2.86 -11.12
N LEU A 147 -7.15 3.36 -10.92
CA LEU A 147 -6.01 2.57 -10.46
C LEU A 147 -5.98 2.46 -8.92
N ASP A 148 -7.06 1.97 -8.31
CA ASP A 148 -7.25 1.95 -6.86
C ASP A 148 -7.07 0.58 -6.21
N ASP A 149 -6.55 -0.40 -6.96
CA ASP A 149 -6.36 -1.76 -6.49
C ASP A 149 -5.06 -1.93 -5.71
N ALA A 150 -5.18 -2.24 -4.42
CA ALA A 150 -4.05 -2.52 -3.54
C ALA A 150 -3.30 -3.82 -3.89
N GLU A 151 -3.91 -4.71 -4.66
CA GLU A 151 -3.23 -5.92 -5.16
C GLU A 151 -2.22 -5.61 -6.25
N ALA A 152 -2.37 -4.47 -6.92
CA ALA A 152 -1.46 -4.01 -7.94
C ALA A 152 -0.15 -3.54 -7.31
N ARG A 153 0.79 -4.41 -7.08
CA ARG A 153 2.23 -4.21 -6.78
C ARG A 153 2.65 -2.86 -6.14
N GLY A 154 1.70 -2.19 -5.45
CA GLY A 154 1.91 -0.88 -4.85
C GLY A 154 2.35 -0.92 -3.39
N LEU A 155 2.40 -2.11 -2.80
CA LEU A 155 2.84 -2.30 -1.42
C LEU A 155 4.35 -2.45 -1.37
N LEU A 156 5.00 -1.55 -0.66
CA LEU A 156 6.41 -1.69 -0.31
C LEU A 156 6.51 -2.43 1.02
N LEU A 157 7.22 -3.55 0.98
CA LEU A 157 7.58 -4.31 2.17
C LEU A 157 9.07 -4.59 2.11
N PRO A 158 9.78 -4.52 3.25
CA PRO A 158 11.11 -5.06 3.34
C PRO A 158 11.17 -6.48 2.79
N ALA A 159 12.22 -6.84 2.08
CA ALA A 159 12.36 -8.16 1.44
C ALA A 159 12.14 -9.32 2.43
N ALA A 160 12.59 -9.15 3.68
CA ALA A 160 12.39 -10.12 4.75
C ALA A 160 10.90 -10.35 5.12
N TRP A 161 10.00 -9.43 4.74
CA TRP A 161 8.57 -9.48 5.07
C TRP A 161 7.68 -9.75 3.87
N SER A 162 8.27 -10.03 2.71
CA SER A 162 7.54 -10.24 1.46
C SER A 162 6.44 -11.30 1.56
N ALA A 163 6.66 -12.34 2.37
CA ALA A 163 5.67 -13.38 2.64
C ALA A 163 4.40 -12.87 3.35
N ALA A 164 4.49 -11.76 4.09
CA ALA A 164 3.34 -11.12 4.75
C ALA A 164 2.50 -10.25 3.79
N GLY A 165 2.98 -10.00 2.58
CA GLY A 165 2.35 -9.10 1.62
C GLY A 165 0.92 -9.48 1.25
N ALA A 166 0.59 -10.78 1.22
CA ALA A 166 -0.76 -11.24 0.91
C ALA A 166 -1.78 -10.83 1.99
N ALA A 167 -1.41 -10.95 3.28
CA ALA A 167 -2.28 -10.56 4.39
C ALA A 167 -2.52 -9.04 4.41
N GLU A 168 -1.52 -8.26 4.10
CA GLU A 168 -1.66 -6.80 4.04
C GLU A 168 -2.48 -6.37 2.81
N ARG A 169 -2.27 -6.96 1.64
CA ARG A 169 -3.15 -6.71 0.48
C ARG A 169 -4.61 -6.99 0.82
N ALA A 170 -4.89 -8.11 1.49
CA ALA A 170 -6.25 -8.43 1.94
C ALA A 170 -6.81 -7.39 2.92
N ARG A 171 -5.99 -6.85 3.81
CA ARG A 171 -6.38 -5.78 4.76
C ARG A 171 -6.80 -4.50 4.04
N TRP A 172 -6.03 -4.07 3.05
CA TRP A 172 -6.33 -2.87 2.27
C TRP A 172 -7.47 -3.06 1.30
N GLY A 173 -7.81 -4.31 0.99
CA GLY A 173 -8.89 -4.70 0.10
C GLY A 173 -8.56 -4.54 -1.38
N ALA A 174 -9.23 -5.32 -2.21
CA ALA A 174 -9.18 -5.19 -3.65
C ALA A 174 -9.71 -3.82 -4.11
N GLY A 175 -9.29 -3.38 -5.27
CA GLY A 175 -9.85 -2.22 -5.94
C GLY A 175 -11.29 -2.42 -6.38
N VAL A 176 -11.88 -1.40 -7.00
CA VAL A 176 -13.16 -1.61 -7.71
C VAL A 176 -12.93 -2.54 -8.89
N PRO A 177 -13.94 -3.37 -9.26
CA PRO A 177 -13.82 -4.35 -10.34
C PRO A 177 -13.39 -3.77 -11.72
N THR A 178 -13.42 -2.45 -11.87
CA THR A 178 -13.03 -1.75 -13.10
C THR A 178 -11.53 -1.57 -13.26
N SER A 179 -10.73 -1.73 -12.19
CA SER A 179 -9.28 -1.66 -12.29
C SER A 179 -8.69 -3.07 -12.17
N SER A 180 -7.86 -3.44 -13.11
CA SER A 180 -7.14 -4.71 -13.08
C SER A 180 -5.67 -4.48 -12.68
N ALA A 181 -5.04 -5.51 -12.11
CA ALA A 181 -3.60 -5.50 -11.91
C ALA A 181 -2.82 -5.24 -13.21
N ASN A 182 -3.42 -5.58 -14.35
CA ASN A 182 -2.89 -5.29 -15.69
C ASN A 182 -2.93 -3.80 -16.01
N ASP A 183 -3.96 -3.06 -15.58
CA ASP A 183 -4.05 -1.62 -15.84
C ASP A 183 -3.01 -0.84 -15.05
N PHE A 184 -2.76 -1.24 -13.81
CA PHE A 184 -1.68 -0.67 -13.04
C PHE A 184 -0.30 -0.99 -13.64
N THR A 185 -0.11 -2.20 -14.17
CA THR A 185 1.09 -2.58 -14.90
C THR A 185 1.28 -1.70 -16.14
N ARG A 186 0.22 -1.49 -16.94
CA ARG A 186 0.24 -0.60 -18.11
C ARG A 186 0.55 0.85 -17.73
N PHE A 187 0.01 1.31 -16.61
CA PHE A 187 0.33 2.64 -16.08
C PHE A 187 1.81 2.79 -15.77
N MET A 188 2.40 1.84 -15.02
CA MET A 188 3.84 1.85 -14.73
C MET A 188 4.69 1.80 -16.00
N ASP A 189 4.32 0.96 -16.96
CA ASP A 189 5.05 0.81 -18.22
C ASP A 189 4.95 2.11 -19.06
N ALA A 190 3.80 2.79 -19.06
CA ALA A 190 3.65 4.07 -19.72
C ALA A 190 4.48 5.19 -19.07
N LEU A 191 4.63 5.19 -17.73
CA LEU A 191 5.49 6.16 -17.04
C LEU A 191 6.98 5.97 -17.35
N LEU A 192 7.38 4.78 -17.76
CA LEU A 192 8.78 4.43 -18.10
C LEU A 192 9.05 4.43 -19.59
N ASP A 193 8.04 4.65 -20.42
CA ASP A 193 8.21 4.64 -21.87
C ASP A 193 8.89 5.93 -22.34
N SER A 194 10.01 5.79 -23.02
CA SER A 194 10.75 6.92 -23.59
C SER A 194 10.08 7.52 -24.83
N ASP A 195 9.10 6.84 -25.43
CA ASP A 195 8.30 7.33 -26.54
C ASP A 195 7.04 8.03 -25.98
N GLU A 196 7.05 9.36 -25.96
CA GLU A 196 5.98 10.18 -25.43
C GLU A 196 4.63 9.94 -26.11
N ALA A 197 4.63 9.69 -27.42
CA ALA A 197 3.39 9.45 -28.16
C ALA A 197 2.76 8.12 -27.74
N ARG A 198 3.57 7.06 -27.59
CA ARG A 198 3.13 5.74 -27.15
C ARG A 198 2.70 5.77 -25.69
N ALA A 199 3.44 6.45 -24.81
CA ALA A 199 3.10 6.66 -23.42
C ALA A 199 1.74 7.37 -23.28
N SER A 200 1.57 8.48 -23.99
CA SER A 200 0.33 9.26 -23.99
C SER A 200 -0.87 8.43 -24.46
N GLU A 201 -0.71 7.66 -25.53
CA GLU A 201 -1.77 6.79 -26.05
C GLU A 201 -2.14 5.68 -25.04
N ALA A 202 -1.16 5.09 -24.37
CA ALA A 202 -1.39 4.10 -23.32
C ALA A 202 -2.17 4.69 -22.12
N LEU A 203 -1.81 5.90 -21.68
CA LEU A 203 -2.49 6.60 -20.58
C LEU A 203 -3.93 7.00 -20.99
N LYS A 204 -4.16 7.48 -22.22
CA LYS A 204 -5.51 7.78 -22.72
C LYS A 204 -6.41 6.55 -22.74
N LYS A 205 -5.88 5.38 -23.09
CA LYS A 205 -6.64 4.12 -23.04
C LYS A 205 -7.06 3.76 -21.62
N LEU A 206 -6.22 4.02 -20.62
CA LEU A 206 -6.57 3.80 -19.22
C LEU A 206 -7.67 4.75 -18.72
N ALA A 207 -7.83 5.89 -19.37
CA ALA A 207 -8.89 6.87 -19.07
C ALA A 207 -10.17 6.68 -19.86
N ASP A 208 -10.27 5.63 -20.70
CA ASP A 208 -11.45 5.31 -21.52
C ASP A 208 -11.90 6.50 -22.37
N GLY A 209 -10.94 7.19 -22.99
CA GLY A 209 -11.19 8.34 -23.87
C GLY A 209 -11.67 9.64 -23.19
N LYS A 210 -11.75 9.66 -21.86
CA LYS A 210 -12.07 10.86 -21.09
C LYS A 210 -10.87 11.79 -20.93
N PRO A 211 -11.08 13.06 -20.54
CA PRO A 211 -9.98 13.95 -20.16
C PRO A 211 -9.13 13.28 -19.09
N ALA A 212 -7.84 13.06 -19.39
CA ALA A 212 -6.93 12.32 -18.53
C ALA A 212 -5.87 13.24 -17.90
N TYR A 213 -5.67 13.09 -16.62
CA TYR A 213 -4.61 13.74 -15.84
C TYR A 213 -3.76 12.68 -15.16
N VAL A 214 -2.49 12.96 -15.00
CA VAL A 214 -1.57 12.08 -14.27
C VAL A 214 -1.11 12.81 -13.02
N ALA A 215 -1.32 12.20 -11.85
CA ALA A 215 -0.83 12.70 -10.59
C ALA A 215 0.30 11.79 -10.08
N VAL A 216 1.52 12.30 -10.06
CA VAL A 216 2.72 11.58 -9.63
C VAL A 216 3.38 12.33 -8.49
N ARG A 217 3.63 11.65 -7.39
CA ARG A 217 4.42 12.14 -6.27
C ARG A 217 5.90 11.78 -6.49
N ILE A 218 6.80 12.57 -5.95
CA ILE A 218 8.24 12.22 -5.97
C ILE A 218 8.46 10.83 -5.36
N SER A 219 7.72 10.49 -4.31
CA SER A 219 7.74 9.18 -3.67
C SER A 219 7.29 8.04 -4.58
N ASP A 220 6.45 8.29 -5.59
CA ASP A 220 5.99 7.27 -6.52
C ASP A 220 7.13 6.79 -7.43
N ALA A 221 8.16 7.64 -7.65
CA ALA A 221 9.37 7.23 -8.36
C ALA A 221 10.11 6.11 -7.63
N TRP A 222 10.16 6.17 -6.28
CA TRP A 222 10.74 5.10 -5.46
C TRP A 222 9.96 3.80 -5.59
N MET A 223 8.65 3.89 -5.54
CA MET A 223 7.76 2.73 -5.68
C MET A 223 7.89 2.13 -7.08
N LEU A 224 8.00 2.99 -8.09
CA LEU A 224 8.22 2.57 -9.48
C LEU A 224 9.56 1.85 -9.66
N ALA A 225 10.65 2.38 -9.08
CA ALA A 225 11.96 1.75 -9.09
C ALA A 225 11.94 0.39 -8.37
N ALA A 226 11.28 0.30 -7.22
CA ALA A 226 11.11 -0.96 -6.50
C ALA A 226 10.30 -2.00 -7.30
N ALA A 227 9.28 -1.55 -8.05
CA ALA A 227 8.47 -2.41 -8.92
C ALA A 227 9.14 -2.78 -10.24
N ARG A 228 10.08 -1.96 -10.73
CA ARG A 228 10.78 -2.10 -12.01
C ARG A 228 12.31 -1.91 -11.88
N PRO A 229 13.00 -2.68 -11.03
CA PRO A 229 14.41 -2.44 -10.69
C PRO A 229 15.34 -2.61 -11.89
N GLN A 230 14.89 -3.28 -12.96
CA GLN A 230 15.67 -3.46 -14.19
C GLN A 230 15.53 -2.27 -15.16
N GLN A 231 14.53 -1.40 -14.96
CA GLN A 231 14.23 -0.29 -15.85
C GLN A 231 14.54 1.07 -15.21
N LEU A 232 14.40 1.17 -13.88
CA LEU A 232 14.59 2.42 -13.15
C LEU A 232 15.43 2.18 -11.90
N SER A 233 16.51 2.93 -11.78
CA SER A 233 17.32 3.01 -10.56
C SER A 233 17.33 4.46 -10.09
N ILE A 234 17.03 4.68 -8.82
CA ILE A 234 16.99 6.00 -8.22
C ILE A 234 18.09 6.12 -7.18
N ALA A 235 18.87 7.19 -7.30
CA ALA A 235 19.79 7.64 -6.29
C ALA A 235 19.41 9.08 -5.89
N TYR A 236 19.53 9.41 -4.63
CA TYR A 236 19.38 10.79 -4.16
C TYR A 236 20.61 11.23 -3.38
N LYS A 237 20.80 12.55 -3.33
CA LYS A 237 21.83 13.17 -2.54
C LYS A 237 21.25 14.40 -1.86
N ASP A 238 21.39 14.44 -0.56
CA ASP A 238 21.03 15.63 0.21
C ASP A 238 22.09 16.69 0.04
N PHE A 239 21.68 17.88 -0.34
CA PHE A 239 22.51 19.06 -0.35
C PHE A 239 22.14 19.95 0.83
N ALA A 240 23.09 20.25 1.70
CA ALA A 240 22.87 21.26 2.72
C ALA A 240 22.60 22.60 2.01
N ALA A 241 21.42 23.16 2.21
CA ALA A 241 21.16 24.54 1.81
C ALA A 241 22.03 25.44 2.70
N THR A 242 23.09 25.99 2.12
CA THR A 242 23.80 27.10 2.75
C THR A 242 22.92 28.32 2.58
N GLY A 243 22.20 28.72 3.67
CA GLY A 243 21.48 29.99 3.77
C GLY A 243 22.42 31.16 3.94
#